data_9316a41604d8f7a811eaae7897785bf9
#
_entry.id   9316a41604d8f7a811eaae7897785bf9
#
_cell.length_a   1.000
_cell.length_b   1.000
_cell.length_c   1.000
_cell.angle_alpha   90.00
_cell.angle_beta   90.00
_cell.angle_gamma   90.00
#
_symmetry.space_group_name_H-M   'P 1'
#
loop_
_entity.id
_entity.type
_entity.pdbx_description
1 polymer ?
#
loop_
_entity_poly.entity_id
_entity_poly.type
_entity_poly.pdbx_seq_one_letter_code
_entity_poly.pdbx_strand_id
1 'polypeptide(L)' 'MEKFYILKLTINKEQNQLRLDQALAKLSNFTRSQIKILLLSGKVKKNEKIFKETSYRVKINEEYFLDI' A
#
# COMPACT_ATOMS: atom_id res chain seq x y z
N MET A 1 25.27 6.91 4.84
CA MET A 1 24.73 5.57 4.56
C MET A 1 23.23 5.62 4.40
N GLU A 2 22.75 5.18 3.30
CA GLU A 2 21.33 5.20 3.04
C GLU A 2 20.67 3.95 3.60
N LYS A 3 19.52 4.14 4.19
CA LYS A 3 18.72 3.03 4.69
C LYS A 3 17.48 2.92 3.80
N PHE A 4 17.24 1.71 3.34
CA PHE A 4 16.04 1.43 2.58
C PHE A 4 15.09 0.65 3.46
N TYR A 5 13.89 1.16 3.58
CA TYR A 5 12.84 0.46 4.30
C TYR A 5 11.81 -0.01 3.31
N ILE A 6 11.49 -1.29 3.40
CA ILE A 6 10.34 -1.82 2.69
C ILE A 6 9.34 -2.22 3.75
N LEU A 7 8.22 -1.55 3.74
CA LEU A 7 7.15 -1.83 4.68
C LEU A 7 6.17 -2.80 4.03
N LYS A 8 6.04 -3.97 4.61
CA LYS A 8 5.11 -4.97 4.12
C LYS A 8 3.78 -4.84 4.86
N LEU A 9 2.71 -4.67 4.11
CA LEU A 9 1.36 -4.58 4.65
C LEU A 9 0.51 -5.69 4.07
N THR A 10 -0.14 -6.45 4.95
CA THR A 10 -1.00 -7.54 4.54
C THR A 10 -2.45 -7.15 4.80
N ILE A 11 -3.29 -7.32 3.78
CA ILE A 11 -4.71 -6.99 3.89
C ILE A 11 -5.38 -8.06 4.76
N ASN A 12 -6.03 -7.62 5.80
CA ASN A 12 -6.77 -8.53 6.66
C ASN A 12 -8.27 -8.31 6.48
N LYS A 13 -9.05 -9.01 7.28
CA LYS A 13 -10.50 -8.99 7.18
C LYS A 13 -11.08 -7.57 7.29
N GLU A 14 -10.48 -6.73 8.11
CA GLU A 14 -10.99 -5.36 8.32
C GLU A 14 -10.81 -4.46 7.13
N GLN A 15 -9.78 -4.67 6.32
CA GLN A 15 -9.53 -3.85 5.14
C GLN A 15 -10.13 -4.43 3.88
N ASN A 16 -10.68 -5.63 3.92
CA ASN A 16 -11.20 -6.29 2.73
C ASN A 16 -12.21 -5.40 2.00
N GLN A 17 -12.03 -5.24 0.68
CA GLN A 17 -12.90 -4.46 -0.20
C GLN A 17 -12.80 -2.95 -0.03
N LEU A 18 -11.90 -2.44 0.81
CA LEU A 18 -11.64 -1.01 0.89
C LEU A 18 -10.82 -0.57 -0.32
N ARG A 19 -10.86 0.74 -0.60
CA ARG A 19 -9.96 1.32 -1.60
C ARG A 19 -8.52 1.12 -1.13
N LEU A 20 -7.62 0.91 -2.09
CA LEU A 20 -6.22 0.65 -1.78
C LEU A 20 -5.59 1.78 -0.95
N ASP A 21 -5.82 3.03 -1.35
CA ASP A 21 -5.28 4.17 -0.61
C ASP A 21 -5.78 4.20 0.83
N GLN A 22 -7.05 3.91 1.03
CA GLN A 22 -7.64 3.87 2.37
C GLN A 22 -7.12 2.68 3.18
N ALA A 23 -7.04 1.51 2.57
CA ALA A 23 -6.59 0.30 3.25
C ALA A 23 -5.15 0.43 3.73
N LEU A 24 -4.26 0.92 2.87
CA LEU A 24 -2.86 1.08 3.25
C LEU A 24 -2.68 2.16 4.31
N ALA A 25 -3.49 3.22 4.25
CA ALA A 25 -3.44 4.26 5.28
C ALA A 25 -3.84 3.70 6.64
N LYS A 26 -4.84 2.83 6.68
CA LYS A 26 -5.28 2.20 7.94
C LYS A 26 -4.25 1.23 8.51
N LEU A 27 -3.51 0.56 7.64
CA LEU A 27 -2.51 -0.43 8.05
C LEU A 27 -1.16 0.18 8.40
N SER A 28 -0.97 1.45 8.10
CA SER A 28 0.30 2.14 8.30
C SER A 28 0.08 3.41 9.10
N ASN A 29 1.17 4.16 9.30
CA ASN A 29 1.06 5.47 9.95
C ASN A 29 0.95 6.61 8.94
N PHE A 30 0.76 6.28 7.67
CA PHE A 30 0.63 7.28 6.62
C PHE A 30 -0.82 7.71 6.46
N THR A 31 -1.01 8.95 6.00
CA THR A 31 -2.33 9.42 5.61
C THR A 31 -2.68 8.90 4.23
N ARG A 32 -3.96 8.99 3.86
CA ARG A 32 -4.39 8.60 2.51
C ARG A 32 -3.65 9.41 1.44
N SER A 33 -3.44 10.69 1.69
CA SER A 33 -2.71 11.56 0.76
C SER A 33 -1.27 11.08 0.56
N GLN A 34 -0.60 10.69 1.64
CA GLN A 34 0.75 10.16 1.57
C GLN A 34 0.79 8.84 0.80
N ILE A 35 -0.18 7.97 1.05
CA ILE A 35 -0.27 6.70 0.33
C ILE A 35 -0.50 6.95 -1.15
N LYS A 36 -1.36 7.91 -1.52
CA LYS A 36 -1.58 8.26 -2.93
C LYS A 36 -0.29 8.69 -3.60
N ILE A 37 0.51 9.52 -2.91
CA ILE A 37 1.78 9.96 -3.45
C ILE A 37 2.71 8.77 -3.67
N LEU A 38 2.78 7.85 -2.72
CA LEU A 38 3.60 6.65 -2.86
C LEU A 38 3.14 5.79 -4.04
N LEU A 39 1.84 5.61 -4.19
CA LEU A 39 1.28 4.84 -5.30
C LEU A 39 1.64 5.46 -6.64
N LEU A 40 1.40 6.77 -6.78
CA LEU A 40 1.64 7.46 -8.03
C LEU A 40 3.12 7.59 -8.37
N SER A 41 3.98 7.55 -7.34
CA SER A 41 5.43 7.61 -7.53
C SER A 41 6.05 6.25 -7.85
N GLY A 42 5.25 5.20 -7.92
CA GLY A 42 5.75 3.85 -8.21
C GLY A 42 6.46 3.20 -7.06
N LYS A 43 6.17 3.62 -5.84
CA LYS A 43 6.84 3.10 -4.64
C LYS A 43 6.04 2.03 -3.92
N VAL A 44 4.94 1.59 -4.50
CA VAL A 44 4.12 0.53 -3.94
C VAL A 44 4.13 -0.64 -4.90
N LYS A 45 4.39 -1.83 -4.39
CA LYS A 45 4.43 -3.04 -5.19
C LYS A 45 3.46 -4.07 -4.62
N LYS A 46 2.87 -4.81 -5.51
CA LYS A 46 2.08 -5.99 -5.17
C LYS A 46 2.68 -7.15 -5.96
N ASN A 47 3.21 -8.15 -5.25
CA ASN A 47 3.82 -9.33 -5.90
C ASN A 47 4.87 -8.93 -6.94
N GLU A 48 5.81 -8.08 -6.56
CA GLU A 48 6.94 -7.62 -7.41
C GLU A 48 6.53 -6.71 -8.55
N LYS A 49 5.24 -6.38 -8.69
CA LYS A 49 4.79 -5.45 -9.72
C LYS A 49 4.44 -4.10 -9.10
N ILE A 50 4.87 -3.05 -9.76
CA ILE A 50 4.50 -1.69 -9.31
C ILE A 50 3.01 -1.51 -9.51
N PHE A 51 2.36 -1.02 -8.47
CA PHE A 51 0.92 -0.85 -8.44
C PHE A 51 0.58 0.61 -8.22
N LYS A 52 -0.15 1.22 -9.14
CA LYS A 52 -0.45 2.66 -9.08
C LYS A 52 -1.93 2.98 -8.95
N GLU A 53 -2.77 1.98 -8.91
CA GLU A 53 -4.21 2.16 -8.94
C GLU A 53 -4.76 2.44 -7.55
N THR A 54 -5.01 3.71 -7.25
CA THR A 54 -5.41 4.13 -5.90
C THR A 54 -6.80 3.66 -5.50
N SER A 55 -7.69 3.46 -6.45
CA SER A 55 -9.08 3.08 -6.20
C SER A 55 -9.34 1.57 -6.23
N TYR A 56 -8.30 0.79 -6.44
CA TYR A 56 -8.43 -0.66 -6.45
C TYR A 56 -9.02 -1.17 -5.12
N ARG A 57 -9.97 -2.09 -5.21
CA ARG A 57 -10.57 -2.70 -4.02
C ARG A 57 -9.72 -3.88 -3.58
N VAL A 58 -9.10 -3.74 -2.42
CA VAL A 58 -8.19 -4.76 -1.91
C VAL A 58 -8.95 -6.00 -1.45
N LYS A 59 -8.24 -7.12 -1.44
CA LYS A 59 -8.81 -8.41 -1.01
C LYS A 59 -7.98 -8.97 0.12
N ILE A 60 -8.63 -9.69 1.00
CA ILE A 60 -7.97 -10.33 2.14
C ILE A 60 -6.77 -11.14 1.67
N ASN A 61 -5.70 -11.11 2.45
CA ASN A 61 -4.43 -11.81 2.22
C ASN A 61 -3.56 -11.23 1.10
N GLU A 62 -3.98 -10.16 0.43
CA GLU A 62 -3.08 -9.46 -0.49
C GLU A 62 -1.97 -8.79 0.30
N GLU A 63 -0.77 -8.79 -0.26
CA GLU A 63 0.40 -8.18 0.37
C GLU A 63 0.91 -7.04 -0.49
N TYR A 64 1.19 -5.93 0.16
CA TYR A 64 1.71 -4.73 -0.50
C TYR A 64 3.02 -4.33 0.14
N PHE A 65 3.96 -3.93 -0.69
CA PHE A 65 5.29 -3.52 -0.25
C PHE A 65 5.47 -2.05 -0.58
N LEU A 66 5.73 -1.26 0.44
CA LEU A 66 5.93 0.18 0.31
C LEU A 66 7.40 0.50 0.46
N ASP A 67 7.97 1.14 -0.54
CA ASP A 67 9.35 1.58 -0.54
C ASP A 67 9.41 2.98 0.06
N ILE A 68 9.93 3.06 1.25
CA ILE A 68 9.95 4.30 2.02
C ILE A 68 11.33 4.93 2.04
#